data_88836ba747dab3b68295e3cf986dff3d
#
_entry.id   88836ba747dab3b68295e3cf986dff3d
#
_cell.length_a   1.000
_cell.length_b   1.000
_cell.length_c   1.000
_cell.angle_alpha   90.00
_cell.angle_beta   90.00
_cell.angle_gamma   90.00
#
_symmetry.space_group_name_H-M   'P 1'
#
loop_
_entity.id
_entity.type
_entity.pdbx_description
1 polymer ?
#
loop_
_entity_poly.entity_id
_entity_poly.type
_entity_poly.pdbx_seq_one_letter_code
_entity_poly.pdbx_strand_id
1 'polypeptide(L)'
;MRARWTRVAGALSIVVALAIAFGAAACSSSGGNDELLVYNAQHESLTKEWIDAFTKETGIAVQYRQAGDTELGNQLIAEGASSPADVFLTENSPAMAAVERAGLFADVDQQTVAQVPAKYRPASGKWTGVAARTTVFVYNKDKLPADQLPKSLMDLQQPAWKGRWGAPPTKADFQAIVAALLALKGEAATSAWLAGMKANAVAYQDNIATLKAVNDGQVAGGVIYHYYWFRDQAKTKEISGNTAVHYFRNQDPGAFISLSGGGVLKSSKRQQQAQQFIRFITGKTGQDVLQKGTSFEYPVASGVPANAALVPLSDLNAPHVDPSTLDAQKVTDLMTKAGLL
;
A
#
# COMPACT_ATOMS: atom_id res chain seq x y z
N MET A 1 -52.90 -67.45 -20.73
CA MET A 1 -54.10 -67.91 -19.94
C MET A 1 -54.56 -66.74 -19.06
N ARG A 2 -55.73 -66.23 -19.42
CA ARG A 2 -56.91 -65.89 -18.59
C ARG A 2 -56.59 -65.14 -17.29
N ALA A 3 -56.89 -63.85 -17.25
CA ALA A 3 -58.20 -63.23 -16.94
C ALA A 3 -58.51 -63.23 -15.43
N ARG A 4 -58.79 -62.10 -14.84
CA ARG A 4 -60.07 -61.42 -14.49
C ARG A 4 -59.88 -60.27 -13.53
N TRP A 5 -60.24 -59.13 -13.90
CA TRP A 5 -61.35 -58.26 -13.49
C TRP A 5 -61.89 -58.42 -12.05
N THR A 6 -61.89 -57.38 -11.24
CA THR A 6 -63.12 -56.86 -10.59
C THR A 6 -62.93 -55.41 -10.13
N ARG A 7 -63.88 -54.56 -10.49
CA ARG A 7 -64.17 -53.23 -10.01
C ARG A 7 -64.93 -53.35 -8.67
N VAL A 8 -64.71 -52.39 -7.73
CA VAL A 8 -65.80 -51.89 -6.84
C VAL A 8 -65.56 -50.38 -6.58
N ALA A 9 -66.69 -49.70 -6.66
CA ALA A 9 -66.86 -48.26 -6.61
C ALA A 9 -67.04 -47.74 -5.18
N GLY A 10 -66.78 -46.45 -5.02
CA GLY A 10 -67.62 -45.55 -4.27
C GLY A 10 -67.21 -45.22 -2.83
N ALA A 11 -66.82 -43.98 -2.61
CA ALA A 11 -67.48 -43.17 -1.57
C ALA A 11 -66.93 -41.71 -1.64
N LEU A 12 -67.86 -40.81 -1.92
CA LEU A 12 -67.70 -39.35 -1.82
C LEU A 12 -67.56 -38.96 -0.31
N SER A 13 -66.54 -38.23 0.02
CA SER A 13 -66.50 -37.48 1.26
C SER A 13 -65.96 -36.07 1.01
N ILE A 14 -66.86 -35.13 1.11
CA ILE A 14 -66.61 -33.68 1.11
C ILE A 14 -65.91 -33.32 2.41
N VAL A 15 -64.71 -32.79 2.36
CA VAL A 15 -64.09 -32.13 3.48
C VAL A 15 -63.76 -30.66 3.12
N VAL A 16 -64.38 -29.81 3.88
CA VAL A 16 -64.32 -28.33 3.83
C VAL A 16 -62.88 -27.87 4.02
N ALA A 17 -62.36 -27.13 3.03
CA ALA A 17 -61.08 -26.49 3.15
C ALA A 17 -61.19 -25.20 3.97
N LEU A 18 -60.60 -25.21 5.19
CA LEU A 18 -60.37 -24.02 5.98
C LEU A 18 -59.03 -23.39 5.51
N ALA A 19 -59.10 -22.33 4.74
CA ALA A 19 -57.94 -21.57 4.31
C ALA A 19 -57.41 -20.73 5.47
N ILE A 20 -56.35 -21.19 6.15
CA ILE A 20 -55.54 -20.37 7.05
C ILE A 20 -54.49 -19.71 6.19
N ALA A 21 -54.68 -18.43 5.90
CA ALA A 21 -53.67 -17.59 5.30
C ALA A 21 -52.58 -17.30 6.33
N PHE A 22 -51.55 -18.14 6.39
CA PHE A 22 -50.26 -17.75 6.98
C PHE A 22 -49.57 -16.80 6.02
N GLY A 23 -49.61 -15.52 6.34
CA GLY A 23 -48.76 -14.53 5.72
C GLY A 23 -47.30 -14.85 6.05
N ALA A 24 -46.67 -15.63 5.19
CA ALA A 24 -45.19 -15.71 5.17
C ALA A 24 -44.68 -14.34 4.71
N ALA A 25 -44.31 -13.48 5.68
CA ALA A 25 -43.37 -12.43 5.42
C ALA A 25 -42.06 -13.11 5.04
N ALA A 26 -41.93 -13.38 3.75
CA ALA A 26 -40.63 -13.72 3.15
C ALA A 26 -39.78 -12.46 3.29
N CYS A 27 -39.03 -12.35 4.38
CA CYS A 27 -37.79 -11.59 4.35
C CYS A 27 -36.94 -12.29 3.30
N SER A 28 -37.06 -11.83 2.06
CA SER A 28 -36.04 -12.09 1.06
C SER A 28 -34.79 -11.38 1.54
N SER A 29 -33.97 -12.10 2.32
CA SER A 29 -32.55 -11.77 2.39
C SER A 29 -32.07 -11.96 0.95
N SER A 30 -32.03 -10.85 0.21
CA SER A 30 -31.23 -10.74 -1.01
C SER A 30 -29.77 -10.91 -0.55
N GLY A 31 -29.31 -12.14 -0.44
CA GLY A 31 -27.93 -12.51 -0.31
C GLY A 31 -27.20 -12.25 -1.61
N GLY A 32 -27.23 -11.00 -2.08
CA GLY A 32 -26.24 -10.47 -2.98
C GLY A 32 -25.08 -10.02 -2.10
N ASN A 33 -23.88 -10.49 -2.37
CA ASN A 33 -22.67 -10.13 -1.68
C ASN A 33 -22.54 -8.61 -1.54
N ASP A 34 -23.00 -8.07 -0.41
CA ASP A 34 -22.85 -6.64 -0.06
C ASP A 34 -21.45 -6.35 0.52
N GLU A 35 -20.52 -7.28 0.31
CA GLU A 35 -19.13 -7.14 0.76
C GLU A 35 -18.32 -6.31 -0.22
N LEU A 36 -17.57 -5.34 0.30
CA LEU A 36 -16.57 -4.63 -0.49
C LEU A 36 -15.42 -5.57 -0.84
N LEU A 37 -14.93 -5.48 -2.09
CA LEU A 37 -13.72 -6.15 -2.53
C LEU A 37 -12.58 -5.15 -2.66
N VAL A 38 -11.57 -5.29 -1.81
CA VAL A 38 -10.35 -4.49 -1.83
C VAL A 38 -9.23 -5.26 -2.54
N TYR A 39 -8.67 -4.70 -3.60
CA TYR A 39 -7.38 -5.15 -4.10
C TYR A 39 -6.31 -4.50 -3.24
N ASN A 40 -5.66 -5.32 -2.43
CA ASN A 40 -4.76 -4.85 -1.37
C ASN A 40 -3.30 -5.15 -1.68
N ALA A 41 -2.52 -4.12 -1.90
CA ALA A 41 -1.07 -4.21 -1.93
C ALA A 41 -0.41 -3.55 -0.70
N GLN A 42 -1.20 -2.98 0.21
CA GLN A 42 -0.72 -2.49 1.51
C GLN A 42 -0.40 -3.69 2.42
N HIS A 43 0.37 -3.48 3.48
CA HIS A 43 0.67 -4.51 4.48
C HIS A 43 -0.60 -5.17 5.00
N GLU A 44 -0.68 -6.48 4.85
CA GLU A 44 -1.87 -7.26 5.18
C GLU A 44 -2.32 -7.04 6.63
N SER A 45 -1.39 -6.99 7.58
CA SER A 45 -1.70 -6.76 9.00
C SER A 45 -2.38 -5.42 9.24
N LEU A 46 -1.88 -4.34 8.62
CA LEU A 46 -2.48 -3.01 8.73
C LEU A 46 -3.86 -2.96 8.08
N THR A 47 -4.01 -3.56 6.89
CA THR A 47 -5.30 -3.61 6.20
C THR A 47 -6.34 -4.40 7.00
N LYS A 48 -5.95 -5.50 7.63
CA LYS A 48 -6.84 -6.24 8.54
C LYS A 48 -7.31 -5.40 9.72
N GLU A 49 -6.41 -4.68 10.37
CA GLU A 49 -6.76 -3.78 11.47
C GLU A 49 -7.76 -2.70 11.02
N TRP A 50 -7.59 -2.13 9.83
CA TRP A 50 -8.55 -1.18 9.25
C TRP A 50 -9.90 -1.82 8.93
N ILE A 51 -9.90 -3.02 8.32
CA ILE A 51 -11.13 -3.76 7.97
C ILE A 51 -11.92 -4.12 9.24
N ASP A 52 -11.23 -4.66 10.25
CA ASP A 52 -11.87 -5.05 11.50
C ASP A 52 -12.52 -3.85 12.20
N ALA A 53 -11.82 -2.72 12.26
CA ALA A 53 -12.32 -1.49 12.85
C ALA A 53 -13.48 -0.89 12.02
N PHE A 54 -13.39 -0.89 10.70
CA PHE A 54 -14.43 -0.42 9.80
C PHE A 54 -15.70 -1.26 9.88
N THR A 55 -15.56 -2.59 9.81
CA THR A 55 -16.69 -3.52 9.89
C THR A 55 -17.38 -3.41 11.25
N LYS A 56 -16.62 -3.28 12.33
CA LYS A 56 -17.16 -3.07 13.68
C LYS A 56 -17.99 -1.78 13.80
N GLU A 57 -17.54 -0.70 13.14
CA GLU A 57 -18.20 0.61 13.22
C GLU A 57 -19.42 0.70 12.30
N THR A 58 -19.34 0.09 11.11
CA THR A 58 -20.33 0.32 10.03
C THR A 58 -21.24 -0.87 9.76
N GLY A 59 -20.84 -2.08 10.16
CA GLY A 59 -21.51 -3.34 9.79
C GLY A 59 -21.23 -3.78 8.35
N ILE A 60 -20.45 -3.02 7.57
CA ILE A 60 -20.10 -3.36 6.17
C ILE A 60 -18.97 -4.37 6.16
N ALA A 61 -19.22 -5.54 5.55
CA ALA A 61 -18.20 -6.55 5.37
C ALA A 61 -17.23 -6.18 4.26
N VAL A 62 -15.95 -6.55 4.42
CA VAL A 62 -14.89 -6.26 3.45
C VAL A 62 -14.05 -7.51 3.24
N GLN A 63 -13.95 -7.93 1.97
CA GLN A 63 -12.98 -8.93 1.52
C GLN A 63 -11.80 -8.24 0.86
N TYR A 64 -10.64 -8.88 0.87
CA TYR A 64 -9.48 -8.37 0.16
C TYR A 64 -8.74 -9.47 -0.58
N ARG A 65 -8.14 -9.08 -1.70
CA ARG A 65 -7.16 -9.88 -2.45
C ARG A 65 -5.79 -9.28 -2.23
N GLN A 66 -4.87 -10.06 -1.65
CA GLN A 66 -3.50 -9.63 -1.36
C GLN A 66 -2.56 -9.98 -2.51
N ALA A 67 -1.85 -8.97 -3.04
CA ALA A 67 -0.71 -9.15 -3.94
C ALA A 67 0.15 -7.87 -3.94
N GLY A 68 1.21 -7.82 -4.79
CA GLY A 68 2.09 -6.66 -4.85
C GLY A 68 1.51 -5.48 -5.63
N ASP A 69 2.04 -4.26 -5.39
CA ASP A 69 1.64 -3.00 -6.05
C ASP A 69 1.56 -3.14 -7.57
N THR A 70 2.64 -3.61 -8.20
CA THR A 70 2.75 -3.75 -9.65
C THR A 70 1.80 -4.81 -10.20
N GLU A 71 1.68 -5.94 -9.49
CA GLU A 71 0.79 -7.04 -9.90
C GLU A 71 -0.67 -6.59 -9.94
N LEU A 72 -1.18 -6.05 -8.83
CA LEU A 72 -2.56 -5.60 -8.75
C LEU A 72 -2.84 -4.39 -9.64
N GLY A 73 -1.90 -3.46 -9.75
CA GLY A 73 -2.02 -2.33 -10.67
C GLY A 73 -2.17 -2.78 -12.12
N ASN A 74 -1.32 -3.69 -12.59
CA ASN A 74 -1.39 -4.26 -13.94
C ASN A 74 -2.66 -5.08 -14.14
N GLN A 75 -3.10 -5.84 -13.12
CA GLN A 75 -4.35 -6.57 -13.18
C GLN A 75 -5.54 -5.62 -13.35
N LEU A 76 -5.63 -4.55 -12.57
CA LEU A 76 -6.70 -3.55 -12.70
C LEU A 76 -6.72 -2.90 -14.08
N ILE A 77 -5.54 -2.58 -14.64
CA ILE A 77 -5.42 -2.01 -15.98
C ILE A 77 -5.92 -3.02 -17.04
N ALA A 78 -5.60 -4.30 -16.89
CA ALA A 78 -6.06 -5.35 -17.80
C ALA A 78 -7.57 -5.63 -17.66
N GLU A 79 -8.12 -5.60 -16.46
CA GLU A 79 -9.55 -5.79 -16.18
C GLU A 79 -10.38 -4.57 -16.64
N GLY A 80 -9.83 -3.37 -16.58
CA GLY A 80 -10.46 -2.12 -16.99
C GLY A 80 -11.81 -1.90 -16.32
N ALA A 81 -12.84 -1.58 -17.13
CA ALA A 81 -14.21 -1.35 -16.65
C ALA A 81 -14.91 -2.63 -16.12
N SER A 82 -14.32 -3.81 -16.34
CA SER A 82 -14.87 -5.09 -15.89
C SER A 82 -14.27 -5.54 -14.56
N SER A 83 -13.38 -4.76 -13.94
CA SER A 83 -12.78 -5.12 -12.66
C SER A 83 -13.85 -5.33 -11.59
N PRO A 84 -13.79 -6.44 -10.82
CA PRO A 84 -14.68 -6.69 -9.71
C PRO A 84 -14.32 -5.89 -8.46
N ALA A 85 -13.12 -5.27 -8.42
CA ALA A 85 -12.64 -4.53 -7.26
C ALA A 85 -13.43 -3.24 -7.04
N ASP A 86 -13.72 -2.94 -5.78
CA ASP A 86 -14.32 -1.68 -5.35
C ASP A 86 -13.26 -0.64 -4.98
N VAL A 87 -12.20 -1.10 -4.32
CA VAL A 87 -11.10 -0.26 -3.80
C VAL A 87 -9.75 -0.84 -4.19
N PHE A 88 -8.79 0.02 -4.47
CA PHE A 88 -7.39 -0.32 -4.60
C PHE A 88 -6.58 0.37 -3.49
N LEU A 89 -5.83 -0.43 -2.72
CA LEU A 89 -4.86 0.03 -1.72
C LEU A 89 -3.46 -0.38 -2.12
N THR A 90 -2.51 0.54 -1.99
CA THR A 90 -1.10 0.27 -2.32
C THR A 90 -0.16 0.63 -1.17
N GLU A 91 1.02 0.02 -1.17
CA GLU A 91 2.14 0.52 -0.36
C GLU A 91 2.77 1.76 -0.98
N ASN A 92 2.80 1.85 -2.32
CA ASN A 92 3.55 2.88 -3.02
C ASN A 92 2.74 3.56 -4.13
N SER A 93 2.96 4.85 -4.32
CA SER A 93 2.22 5.69 -5.25
C SER A 93 2.40 5.38 -6.75
N PRO A 94 3.53 4.83 -7.26
CA PRO A 94 3.68 4.60 -8.70
C PRO A 94 2.59 3.70 -9.32
N ALA A 95 2.10 2.69 -8.58
CA ALA A 95 0.99 1.85 -9.04
C ALA A 95 -0.34 2.62 -9.08
N MET A 96 -0.60 3.49 -8.08
CA MET A 96 -1.76 4.38 -8.09
C MET A 96 -1.73 5.31 -9.31
N ALA A 97 -0.58 5.92 -9.58
CA ALA A 97 -0.40 6.80 -10.74
C ALA A 97 -0.63 6.06 -12.07
N ALA A 98 -0.22 4.79 -12.18
CA ALA A 98 -0.46 3.97 -13.37
C ALA A 98 -1.96 3.68 -13.58
N VAL A 99 -2.68 3.29 -12.53
CA VAL A 99 -4.13 3.02 -12.56
C VAL A 99 -4.91 4.32 -12.81
N GLU A 100 -4.45 5.45 -12.27
CA GLU A 100 -5.01 6.78 -12.55
C GLU A 100 -4.88 7.16 -14.02
N ARG A 101 -3.68 7.01 -14.62
CA ARG A 101 -3.45 7.27 -16.06
C ARG A 101 -4.32 6.40 -16.96
N ALA A 102 -4.64 5.17 -16.53
CA ALA A 102 -5.61 4.31 -17.21
C ALA A 102 -7.07 4.78 -17.03
N GLY A 103 -7.32 5.83 -16.24
CA GLY A 103 -8.64 6.44 -16.06
C GLY A 103 -9.60 5.62 -15.21
N LEU A 104 -9.12 4.71 -14.37
CA LEU A 104 -9.94 3.72 -13.67
C LEU A 104 -10.49 4.19 -12.31
N PHE A 105 -9.95 5.27 -11.71
CA PHE A 105 -10.45 5.78 -10.43
C PHE A 105 -11.62 6.75 -10.60
N ALA A 106 -12.60 6.63 -9.71
CA ALA A 106 -13.60 7.66 -9.43
C ALA A 106 -12.96 8.85 -8.70
N ASP A 107 -13.68 9.96 -8.61
CA ASP A 107 -13.25 11.09 -7.78
C ASP A 107 -13.36 10.73 -6.29
N VAL A 108 -12.40 11.20 -5.50
CA VAL A 108 -12.44 11.05 -4.05
C VAL A 108 -13.48 11.99 -3.45
N ASP A 109 -14.27 11.50 -2.50
CA ASP A 109 -15.24 12.27 -1.76
C ASP A 109 -14.63 13.53 -1.13
N GLN A 110 -15.37 14.65 -1.19
CA GLN A 110 -14.95 15.92 -0.59
C GLN A 110 -14.70 15.82 0.93
N GLN A 111 -15.42 14.96 1.63
CA GLN A 111 -15.19 14.69 3.05
C GLN A 111 -13.84 14.03 3.29
N THR A 112 -13.44 13.08 2.45
CA THR A 112 -12.11 12.45 2.47
C THR A 112 -11.02 13.45 2.10
N VAL A 113 -11.26 14.26 1.05
CA VAL A 113 -10.34 15.33 0.63
C VAL A 113 -10.07 16.32 1.77
N ALA A 114 -11.08 16.67 2.58
CA ALA A 114 -10.94 17.58 3.70
C ALA A 114 -10.10 17.02 4.87
N GLN A 115 -10.00 15.71 5.00
CA GLN A 115 -9.24 15.05 6.07
C GLN A 115 -7.74 14.99 5.80
N VAL A 116 -7.34 14.89 4.53
CA VAL A 116 -5.95 14.67 4.12
C VAL A 116 -5.37 15.94 3.51
N PRO A 117 -4.28 16.50 4.07
CA PRO A 117 -3.62 17.69 3.52
C PRO A 117 -3.19 17.50 2.06
N ALA A 118 -3.21 18.59 1.28
CA ALA A 118 -2.89 18.55 -0.16
C ALA A 118 -1.51 17.90 -0.47
N LYS A 119 -0.53 18.08 0.40
CA LYS A 119 0.80 17.48 0.24
C LYS A 119 0.83 15.95 0.29
N TYR A 120 -0.24 15.31 0.74
CA TYR A 120 -0.38 13.85 0.86
C TYR A 120 -1.41 13.26 -0.11
N ARG A 121 -1.72 13.94 -1.18
CA ARG A 121 -2.62 13.46 -2.22
C ARG A 121 -2.24 14.03 -3.58
N PRO A 122 -2.58 13.34 -4.69
CA PRO A 122 -2.33 13.88 -6.02
C PRO A 122 -3.21 15.12 -6.27
N ALA A 123 -2.71 16.00 -7.12
CA ALA A 123 -3.48 17.18 -7.54
C ALA A 123 -4.77 16.81 -8.29
N SER A 124 -4.84 15.64 -8.90
CA SER A 124 -5.98 15.13 -9.66
C SER A 124 -7.25 14.86 -8.84
N GLY A 125 -7.12 14.59 -7.54
CA GLY A 125 -8.22 14.19 -6.67
C GLY A 125 -8.82 12.81 -6.96
N LYS A 126 -8.11 11.96 -7.75
CA LYS A 126 -8.59 10.62 -8.13
C LYS A 126 -8.32 9.53 -7.08
N TRP A 127 -7.38 9.78 -6.19
CA TRP A 127 -7.05 8.93 -5.06
C TRP A 127 -6.43 9.77 -3.95
N THR A 128 -6.15 9.20 -2.81
CA THR A 128 -5.58 9.90 -1.66
C THR A 128 -4.48 9.08 -1.00
N GLY A 129 -3.56 9.74 -0.33
CA GLY A 129 -2.67 9.06 0.61
C GLY A 129 -3.47 8.49 1.79
N VAL A 130 -3.10 7.31 2.24
CA VAL A 130 -3.69 6.63 3.42
C VAL A 130 -2.66 6.43 4.52
N ALA A 131 -1.39 6.38 4.17
CA ALA A 131 -0.24 6.34 5.08
C ALA A 131 0.97 6.96 4.38
N ALA A 132 1.99 7.35 5.15
CA ALA A 132 3.24 7.85 4.60
C ALA A 132 4.45 7.10 5.18
N ARG A 133 5.53 7.08 4.41
CA ARG A 133 6.81 6.50 4.80
C ARG A 133 7.97 7.32 4.27
N THR A 134 9.13 7.20 4.89
CA THR A 134 10.32 7.89 4.43
C THR A 134 11.48 6.92 4.26
N THR A 135 12.31 7.21 3.27
CA THR A 135 13.57 6.51 3.04
C THR A 135 14.53 6.81 4.19
N VAL A 136 15.29 5.80 4.57
CA VAL A 136 16.41 5.92 5.49
C VAL A 136 17.62 5.20 4.92
N PHE A 137 18.80 5.63 5.34
CA PHE A 137 20.01 4.85 5.25
C PHE A 137 20.22 4.14 6.58
N VAL A 138 19.89 2.83 6.63
CA VAL A 138 20.22 2.02 7.81
C VAL A 138 21.71 1.70 7.77
N TYR A 139 22.41 1.81 8.89
CA TYR A 139 23.85 1.58 8.96
C TYR A 139 24.25 0.73 10.16
N ASN A 140 25.32 -0.03 10.00
CA ASN A 140 25.94 -0.81 11.07
C ASN A 140 26.84 0.10 11.91
N LYS A 141 26.56 0.17 13.21
CA LYS A 141 27.25 1.10 14.16
C LYS A 141 28.73 0.81 14.32
N ASP A 142 29.15 -0.45 14.13
CA ASP A 142 30.54 -0.88 14.28
C ASP A 142 31.35 -0.65 12.99
N LYS A 143 30.67 -0.60 11.81
CA LYS A 143 31.34 -0.51 10.50
C LYS A 143 31.31 0.90 9.90
N LEU A 144 30.38 1.74 10.31
CA LEU A 144 30.22 3.07 9.75
C LEU A 144 29.99 4.12 10.84
N PRO A 145 31.02 4.88 11.19
CA PRO A 145 30.90 6.01 12.13
C PRO A 145 29.91 7.06 11.62
N ALA A 146 29.28 7.79 12.56
CA ALA A 146 28.25 8.77 12.24
C ALA A 146 28.75 9.95 11.37
N ASP A 147 30.02 10.30 11.45
CA ASP A 147 30.66 11.36 10.65
C ASP A 147 30.97 10.92 9.22
N GLN A 148 30.88 9.63 8.91
CA GLN A 148 31.06 9.08 7.57
C GLN A 148 29.74 8.69 6.87
N LEU A 149 28.59 8.99 7.46
CA LEU A 149 27.29 8.72 6.85
C LEU A 149 27.09 9.54 5.56
N PRO A 150 26.35 8.99 4.56
CA PRO A 150 26.08 9.72 3.34
C PRO A 150 25.25 10.97 3.66
N LYS A 151 25.65 12.13 3.14
CA LYS A 151 24.90 13.37 3.29
C LYS A 151 23.71 13.46 2.33
N SER A 152 23.80 12.75 1.23
CA SER A 152 22.80 12.67 0.17
C SER A 152 22.64 11.24 -0.33
N LEU A 153 21.43 10.90 -0.79
CA LEU A 153 21.20 9.68 -1.56
C LEU A 153 22.12 9.61 -2.79
N MET A 154 22.46 10.79 -3.35
CA MET A 154 23.33 10.91 -4.51
C MET A 154 24.79 10.51 -4.22
N ASP A 155 25.24 10.55 -2.97
CA ASP A 155 26.60 10.16 -2.62
C ASP A 155 26.87 8.67 -2.89
N LEU A 156 25.83 7.83 -2.79
CA LEU A 156 25.93 6.37 -2.90
C LEU A 156 26.35 5.88 -4.30
N GLN A 157 26.27 6.73 -5.32
CA GLN A 157 26.80 6.44 -6.65
C GLN A 157 28.34 6.57 -6.73
N GLN A 158 28.98 7.22 -5.75
CA GLN A 158 30.40 7.50 -5.79
C GLN A 158 31.24 6.24 -5.51
N PRO A 159 32.44 6.09 -6.13
CA PRO A 159 33.31 4.94 -5.95
C PRO A 159 33.67 4.62 -4.47
N ALA A 160 33.68 5.64 -3.62
CA ALA A 160 33.91 5.46 -2.17
C ALA A 160 32.89 4.56 -1.48
N TRP A 161 31.72 4.36 -2.10
CA TRP A 161 30.65 3.48 -1.59
C TRP A 161 30.65 2.07 -2.18
N LYS A 162 31.65 1.72 -3.01
CA LYS A 162 31.71 0.41 -3.65
C LYS A 162 31.77 -0.73 -2.62
N GLY A 163 30.78 -1.65 -2.68
CA GLY A 163 30.64 -2.79 -1.79
C GLY A 163 30.24 -2.44 -0.35
N ARG A 164 29.94 -1.16 -0.06
CA ARG A 164 29.68 -0.68 1.29
C ARG A 164 28.19 -0.54 1.62
N TRP A 165 27.31 -0.62 0.63
CA TRP A 165 25.86 -0.48 0.84
C TRP A 165 25.06 -1.44 0.01
N GLY A 166 23.79 -1.67 0.41
CA GLY A 166 22.86 -2.54 -0.26
C GLY A 166 21.47 -1.97 -0.42
N ALA A 167 20.69 -2.55 -1.31
CA ALA A 167 19.28 -2.22 -1.54
C ALA A 167 18.55 -3.36 -2.26
N PRO A 168 17.19 -3.40 -2.23
CA PRO A 168 16.37 -4.39 -2.91
C PRO A 168 15.81 -3.84 -4.24
N PRO A 169 16.55 -3.82 -5.35
CA PRO A 169 16.16 -3.12 -6.59
C PRO A 169 14.85 -3.65 -7.20
N THR A 170 14.53 -4.92 -7.01
CA THR A 170 13.32 -5.55 -7.56
C THR A 170 12.04 -5.24 -6.80
N LYS A 171 12.13 -4.55 -5.64
CA LYS A 171 10.97 -4.25 -4.80
C LYS A 171 10.35 -2.89 -5.12
N ALA A 172 9.02 -2.85 -5.03
CA ALA A 172 8.24 -1.63 -5.30
C ALA A 172 8.67 -0.45 -4.43
N ASP A 173 9.05 -0.68 -3.18
CA ASP A 173 9.59 0.35 -2.27
C ASP A 173 10.81 1.05 -2.87
N PHE A 174 11.78 0.26 -3.35
CA PHE A 174 12.99 0.83 -3.93
C PHE A 174 12.70 1.51 -5.27
N GLN A 175 11.82 0.92 -6.08
CA GLN A 175 11.38 1.52 -7.35
C GLN A 175 10.65 2.85 -7.14
N ALA A 176 9.90 3.00 -6.04
CA ALA A 176 9.28 4.28 -5.68
C ALA A 176 10.32 5.34 -5.31
N ILE A 177 11.42 4.96 -4.63
CA ILE A 177 12.54 5.88 -4.36
C ILE A 177 13.19 6.32 -5.67
N VAL A 178 13.40 5.41 -6.63
CA VAL A 178 13.95 5.73 -7.96
C VAL A 178 12.97 6.61 -8.76
N ALA A 179 11.66 6.38 -8.64
CA ALA A 179 10.65 7.22 -9.28
C ALA A 179 10.70 8.67 -8.75
N ALA A 180 10.85 8.83 -7.45
CA ALA A 180 11.04 10.15 -6.85
C ALA A 180 12.35 10.82 -7.30
N LEU A 181 13.43 10.05 -7.37
CA LEU A 181 14.72 10.55 -7.90
C LEU A 181 14.56 11.04 -9.35
N LEU A 182 13.85 10.26 -10.19
CA LEU A 182 13.54 10.64 -11.57
C LEU A 182 12.74 11.94 -11.64
N ALA A 183 11.71 12.08 -10.83
CA ALA A 183 10.88 13.29 -10.79
C ALA A 183 11.66 14.52 -10.29
N LEU A 184 12.58 14.35 -9.34
CA LEU A 184 13.34 15.44 -8.72
C LEU A 184 14.61 15.84 -9.50
N LYS A 185 15.27 14.90 -10.17
CA LYS A 185 16.60 15.12 -10.79
C LYS A 185 16.61 14.89 -12.29
N GLY A 186 15.53 14.34 -12.85
CA GLY A 186 15.43 14.03 -14.27
C GLY A 186 16.18 12.75 -14.70
N GLU A 187 15.98 12.37 -15.96
CA GLU A 187 16.42 11.08 -16.49
C GLU A 187 17.94 10.91 -16.49
N ALA A 188 18.68 11.95 -16.90
CA ALA A 188 20.14 11.85 -17.03
C ALA A 188 20.80 11.60 -15.66
N ALA A 189 20.42 12.35 -14.63
CA ALA A 189 20.94 12.18 -13.28
C ALA A 189 20.53 10.84 -12.66
N THR A 190 19.30 10.40 -12.89
CA THR A 190 18.81 9.09 -12.43
C THR A 190 19.55 7.95 -13.11
N SER A 191 19.77 8.01 -14.43
CA SER A 191 20.54 7.00 -15.16
C SER A 191 21.97 6.90 -14.65
N ALA A 192 22.63 8.04 -14.39
CA ALA A 192 23.96 8.07 -13.82
C ALA A 192 24.00 7.45 -12.42
N TRP A 193 23.00 7.77 -11.58
CA TRP A 193 22.88 7.22 -10.23
C TRP A 193 22.66 5.70 -10.27
N LEU A 194 21.79 5.20 -11.16
CA LEU A 194 21.54 3.75 -11.32
C LEU A 194 22.79 3.01 -11.81
N ALA A 195 23.57 3.61 -12.72
CA ALA A 195 24.85 3.04 -13.14
C ALA A 195 25.84 2.98 -11.97
N GLY A 196 25.92 4.05 -11.16
CA GLY A 196 26.72 4.06 -9.93
C GLY A 196 26.24 3.03 -8.90
N MET A 197 24.93 2.87 -8.74
CA MET A 197 24.35 1.82 -7.90
C MET A 197 24.76 0.42 -8.38
N LYS A 198 24.64 0.14 -9.68
CA LYS A 198 25.05 -1.14 -10.27
C LYS A 198 26.52 -1.47 -10.01
N ALA A 199 27.38 -0.46 -10.02
CA ALA A 199 28.80 -0.62 -9.76
C ALA A 199 29.15 -0.78 -8.26
N ASN A 200 28.36 -0.18 -7.37
CA ASN A 200 28.74 0.02 -5.98
C ASN A 200 27.86 -0.75 -4.97
N ALA A 201 26.58 -0.98 -5.26
CA ALA A 201 25.66 -1.58 -4.31
C ALA A 201 25.63 -3.10 -4.40
N VAL A 202 25.31 -3.75 -3.27
CA VAL A 202 24.94 -5.16 -3.21
C VAL A 202 23.41 -5.25 -3.32
N ALA A 203 22.92 -6.04 -4.29
CA ALA A 203 21.48 -6.27 -4.45
C ALA A 203 21.02 -7.37 -3.49
N TYR A 204 19.94 -7.07 -2.74
CA TYR A 204 19.27 -8.02 -1.85
C TYR A 204 17.85 -8.31 -2.34
N GLN A 205 17.28 -9.42 -1.85
CA GLN A 205 15.96 -9.87 -2.27
C GLN A 205 14.84 -8.90 -1.84
N ASP A 206 14.95 -8.33 -0.63
CA ASP A 206 13.95 -7.43 -0.05
C ASP A 206 14.57 -6.52 1.05
N ASN A 207 13.73 -5.65 1.63
CA ASN A 207 14.16 -4.72 2.68
C ASN A 207 14.59 -5.43 3.96
N ILE A 208 13.97 -6.55 4.31
CA ILE A 208 14.31 -7.35 5.50
C ILE A 208 15.70 -7.98 5.31
N ALA A 209 15.95 -8.56 4.14
CA ALA A 209 17.26 -9.11 3.79
C ALA A 209 18.34 -8.03 3.78
N THR A 210 18.01 -6.83 3.27
CA THR A 210 18.92 -5.67 3.30
C THR A 210 19.25 -5.27 4.74
N LEU A 211 18.23 -5.11 5.60
CA LEU A 211 18.40 -4.73 7.00
C LEU A 211 19.25 -5.77 7.74
N LYS A 212 18.94 -7.07 7.54
CA LYS A 212 19.71 -8.16 8.14
C LYS A 212 21.18 -8.15 7.69
N ALA A 213 21.45 -7.94 6.41
CA ALA A 213 22.81 -7.89 5.87
C ALA A 213 23.62 -6.74 6.47
N VAL A 214 22.99 -5.57 6.69
CA VAL A 214 23.59 -4.45 7.41
C VAL A 214 23.86 -4.82 8.87
N ASN A 215 22.89 -5.41 9.56
CA ASN A 215 23.04 -5.84 10.96
C ASN A 215 24.18 -6.83 11.14
N ASP A 216 24.30 -7.81 10.24
CA ASP A 216 25.35 -8.84 10.24
C ASP A 216 26.70 -8.28 9.76
N GLY A 217 26.75 -7.02 9.33
CA GLY A 217 27.97 -6.38 8.85
C GLY A 217 28.47 -6.89 7.50
N GLN A 218 27.61 -7.47 6.66
CA GLN A 218 27.97 -7.85 5.28
C GLN A 218 28.22 -6.60 4.42
N VAL A 219 27.43 -5.54 4.67
CA VAL A 219 27.62 -4.18 4.13
C VAL A 219 27.59 -3.18 5.27
N ALA A 220 28.17 -1.99 5.08
CA ALA A 220 28.19 -0.95 6.10
C ALA A 220 26.84 -0.23 6.25
N GLY A 221 26.02 -0.20 5.20
CA GLY A 221 24.68 0.40 5.24
C GLY A 221 23.76 -0.09 4.13
N GLY A 222 22.53 0.41 4.14
CA GLY A 222 21.52 0.04 3.15
C GLY A 222 20.40 1.07 3.03
N VAL A 223 19.78 1.14 1.86
CA VAL A 223 18.63 2.00 1.60
C VAL A 223 17.35 1.17 1.72
N ILE A 224 16.52 1.52 2.69
CA ILE A 224 15.23 0.91 2.97
C ILE A 224 14.21 1.96 3.41
N TYR A 225 12.95 1.60 3.62
CA TYR A 225 12.04 2.45 4.37
C TYR A 225 12.19 2.26 5.88
N HIS A 226 11.96 3.35 6.63
CA HIS A 226 12.19 3.45 8.07
C HIS A 226 11.46 2.38 8.89
N TYR A 227 10.21 2.05 8.53
CA TYR A 227 9.34 1.19 9.33
C TYR A 227 9.86 -0.24 9.47
N TYR A 228 10.66 -0.76 8.53
CA TYR A 228 11.29 -2.07 8.68
C TYR A 228 12.20 -2.13 9.90
N TRP A 229 12.98 -1.07 10.11
CA TRP A 229 13.86 -0.96 11.27
C TRP A 229 13.06 -0.80 12.56
N PHE A 230 12.07 0.09 12.61
CA PHE A 230 11.25 0.33 13.80
C PHE A 230 10.44 -0.89 14.21
N ARG A 231 9.88 -1.64 13.26
CA ARG A 231 9.14 -2.88 13.53
C ARG A 231 10.01 -3.94 14.19
N ASP A 232 11.23 -4.15 13.71
CA ASP A 232 12.15 -5.11 14.32
C ASP A 232 12.66 -4.62 15.69
N GLN A 233 12.98 -3.32 15.81
CA GLN A 233 13.38 -2.73 17.10
C GLN A 233 12.31 -2.85 18.18
N ALA A 234 11.04 -2.76 17.80
CA ALA A 234 9.92 -2.90 18.74
C ALA A 234 9.62 -4.36 19.09
N LYS A 235 10.06 -5.33 18.27
CA LYS A 235 9.69 -6.75 18.41
C LYS A 235 10.83 -7.60 18.97
N THR A 236 11.90 -7.80 18.21
CA THR A 236 12.95 -8.76 18.53
C THR A 236 14.36 -8.18 18.54
N LYS A 237 14.62 -7.16 17.73
CA LYS A 237 15.94 -6.59 17.42
C LYS A 237 16.92 -7.58 16.77
N GLU A 238 16.44 -8.73 16.30
CA GLU A 238 17.28 -9.78 15.73
C GLU A 238 18.02 -9.34 14.48
N ILE A 239 17.36 -8.54 13.63
CA ILE A 239 17.93 -8.07 12.37
C ILE A 239 18.29 -6.58 12.36
N SER A 240 18.19 -5.90 13.52
CA SER A 240 18.49 -4.47 13.63
C SER A 240 19.29 -4.07 14.86
N GLY A 241 19.66 -5.01 15.74
CA GLY A 241 20.31 -4.72 17.04
C GLY A 241 21.62 -3.93 16.93
N ASN A 242 22.45 -4.22 15.93
CA ASN A 242 23.72 -3.54 15.65
C ASN A 242 23.58 -2.33 14.72
N THR A 243 22.35 -1.93 14.37
CA THR A 243 22.12 -0.88 13.37
C THR A 243 21.52 0.38 13.99
N ALA A 244 21.58 1.45 13.24
CA ALA A 244 20.83 2.67 13.48
C ALA A 244 20.33 3.22 12.12
N VAL A 245 19.40 4.18 12.17
CA VAL A 245 18.84 4.82 10.99
C VAL A 245 19.38 6.24 10.84
N HIS A 246 19.75 6.57 9.62
CA HIS A 246 20.09 7.92 9.21
C HIS A 246 19.02 8.44 8.26
N TYR A 247 18.41 9.57 8.59
CA TYR A 247 17.42 10.25 7.77
C TYR A 247 18.11 11.29 6.87
N PHE A 248 17.87 11.19 5.58
CA PHE A 248 18.19 12.30 4.67
C PHE A 248 17.28 13.48 4.97
N ARG A 249 17.74 14.72 4.68
CA ARG A 249 17.04 15.95 5.04
C ARG A 249 17.30 17.04 3.99
N ASN A 250 16.64 18.20 4.18
CA ASN A 250 16.96 19.45 3.47
C ASN A 250 16.86 19.32 1.93
N GLN A 251 15.71 18.90 1.45
CA GLN A 251 15.40 18.76 0.02
C GLN A 251 16.25 17.71 -0.68
N ASP A 252 16.95 16.84 0.05
CA ASP A 252 17.64 15.70 -0.54
C ASP A 252 16.64 14.71 -1.14
N PRO A 253 16.91 14.11 -2.33
CA PRO A 253 16.05 13.07 -2.90
C PRO A 253 15.81 11.89 -1.94
N GLY A 254 16.78 11.56 -1.09
CA GLY A 254 16.65 10.54 -0.06
C GLY A 254 15.69 10.92 1.08
N ALA A 255 15.30 12.19 1.21
CA ALA A 255 14.27 12.61 2.16
C ALA A 255 12.84 12.45 1.61
N PHE A 256 12.69 11.85 0.44
CA PHE A 256 11.39 11.60 -0.19
C PHE A 256 10.40 10.92 0.76
N ILE A 257 9.20 11.48 0.81
CA ILE A 257 8.06 10.92 1.53
C ILE A 257 7.20 10.15 0.54
N SER A 258 7.26 8.83 0.59
CA SER A 258 6.40 7.95 -0.18
C SER A 258 5.02 7.85 0.46
N LEU A 259 3.99 7.76 -0.35
CA LEU A 259 2.62 7.58 0.09
C LEU A 259 2.09 6.21 -0.27
N SER A 260 1.48 5.55 0.69
CA SER A 260 0.47 4.53 0.43
C SER A 260 -0.75 5.20 -0.16
N GLY A 261 -1.31 4.63 -1.20
CA GLY A 261 -2.48 5.16 -1.87
C GLY A 261 -3.74 4.36 -1.60
N GLY A 262 -4.88 5.07 -1.60
CA GLY A 262 -6.21 4.47 -1.58
C GLY A 262 -7.13 5.16 -2.59
N GLY A 263 -7.79 4.39 -3.44
CA GLY A 263 -8.69 4.91 -4.46
C GLY A 263 -9.87 3.99 -4.72
N VAL A 264 -10.99 4.57 -5.11
CA VAL A 264 -12.23 3.87 -5.47
C VAL A 264 -12.27 3.65 -6.97
N LEU A 265 -12.56 2.41 -7.41
CA LEU A 265 -12.65 2.08 -8.83
C LEU A 265 -13.98 2.59 -9.42
N LYS A 266 -13.94 3.17 -10.64
CA LYS A 266 -15.16 3.57 -11.37
C LYS A 266 -16.09 2.38 -11.64
N SER A 267 -15.53 1.17 -11.80
CA SER A 267 -16.26 -0.07 -12.05
C SER A 267 -17.07 -0.55 -10.83
N SER A 268 -16.73 -0.07 -9.63
CA SER A 268 -17.42 -0.47 -8.40
C SER A 268 -18.93 -0.25 -8.49
N LYS A 269 -19.69 -1.26 -8.10
CA LYS A 269 -21.14 -1.17 -7.93
C LYS A 269 -21.54 -0.70 -6.53
N ARG A 270 -20.54 -0.50 -5.64
CA ARG A 270 -20.69 -0.12 -4.22
C ARG A 270 -19.98 1.19 -3.94
N GLN A 271 -20.12 2.17 -4.86
CA GLN A 271 -19.43 3.46 -4.80
C GLN A 271 -19.53 4.13 -3.42
N GLN A 272 -20.72 4.13 -2.82
CA GLN A 272 -20.94 4.77 -1.53
C GLN A 272 -20.16 4.09 -0.41
N GLN A 273 -20.22 2.75 -0.34
CA GLN A 273 -19.52 1.98 0.69
C GLN A 273 -17.98 2.05 0.48
N ALA A 274 -17.53 2.02 -0.77
CA ALA A 274 -16.11 2.15 -1.10
C ALA A 274 -15.55 3.53 -0.70
N GLN A 275 -16.29 4.62 -0.97
CA GLN A 275 -15.93 5.96 -0.51
C GLN A 275 -15.96 6.05 1.03
N GLN A 276 -16.94 5.40 1.67
CA GLN A 276 -17.01 5.34 3.13
C GLN A 276 -15.80 4.62 3.74
N PHE A 277 -15.32 3.55 3.09
CA PHE A 277 -14.11 2.84 3.53
C PHE A 277 -12.86 3.72 3.41
N ILE A 278 -12.64 4.38 2.28
CA ILE A 278 -11.51 5.32 2.10
C ILE A 278 -11.59 6.46 3.12
N ARG A 279 -12.78 7.03 3.34
CA ARG A 279 -12.99 8.08 4.34
C ARG A 279 -12.70 7.58 5.76
N PHE A 280 -13.06 6.35 6.09
CA PHE A 280 -12.79 5.75 7.39
C PHE A 280 -11.28 5.59 7.64
N ILE A 281 -10.55 4.98 6.71
CA ILE A 281 -9.11 4.73 6.88
C ILE A 281 -8.27 6.01 6.86
N THR A 282 -8.78 7.09 6.26
CA THR A 282 -8.15 8.42 6.28
C THR A 282 -8.69 9.33 7.39
N GLY A 283 -9.74 8.90 8.09
CA GLY A 283 -10.29 9.59 9.25
C GLY A 283 -9.54 9.28 10.54
N LYS A 284 -9.96 9.96 11.62
CA LYS A 284 -9.27 9.83 12.92
C LYS A 284 -9.14 8.37 13.39
N THR A 285 -10.22 7.58 13.33
CA THR A 285 -10.21 6.18 13.80
C THR A 285 -9.21 5.33 13.02
N GLY A 286 -9.26 5.38 11.68
CA GLY A 286 -8.33 4.63 10.83
C GLY A 286 -6.88 5.10 10.97
N GLN A 287 -6.65 6.38 11.19
CA GLN A 287 -5.31 6.95 11.37
C GLN A 287 -4.75 6.74 12.79
N ASP A 288 -5.61 6.60 13.79
CA ASP A 288 -5.21 6.17 15.14
C ASP A 288 -4.62 4.74 15.12
N VAL A 289 -5.04 3.87 14.19
CA VAL A 289 -4.42 2.56 13.96
C VAL A 289 -2.95 2.70 13.59
N LEU A 290 -2.61 3.64 12.70
CA LEU A 290 -1.20 3.92 12.36
C LEU A 290 -0.42 4.49 13.53
N GLN A 291 -1.01 5.45 14.25
CA GLN A 291 -0.34 6.10 15.38
C GLN A 291 0.00 5.13 16.52
N LYS A 292 -0.94 4.22 16.84
CA LYS A 292 -0.87 3.35 18.03
C LYS A 292 -0.41 1.94 17.69
N GLY A 293 -0.51 1.55 16.43
CA GLY A 293 -0.22 0.20 15.95
C GLY A 293 1.27 -0.07 15.77
N THR A 294 1.56 -1.23 15.23
CA THR A 294 2.91 -1.76 15.03
C THR A 294 3.42 -1.61 13.60
N SER A 295 2.66 -0.91 12.72
CA SER A 295 3.10 -0.67 11.35
C SER A 295 4.28 0.30 11.28
N PHE A 296 4.34 1.27 12.20
CA PHE A 296 5.31 2.37 12.21
C PHE A 296 5.29 3.21 10.92
N GLU A 297 4.18 3.20 10.20
CA GLU A 297 3.95 4.15 9.13
C GLU A 297 3.38 5.46 9.70
N TYR A 298 3.55 6.57 8.96
CA TYR A 298 3.06 7.86 9.40
C TYR A 298 1.59 8.06 9.04
N PRO A 299 0.76 8.55 9.98
CA PRO A 299 -0.55 9.06 9.66
C PRO A 299 -0.47 10.24 8.68
N VAL A 300 -1.48 10.34 7.80
CA VAL A 300 -1.59 11.44 6.83
C VAL A 300 -2.75 12.41 7.12
N ALA A 301 -3.67 12.03 8.01
CA ALA A 301 -4.79 12.88 8.37
C ALA A 301 -4.36 14.10 9.20
N SER A 302 -5.05 15.21 8.97
CA SER A 302 -4.88 16.42 9.76
C SER A 302 -5.18 16.16 11.23
N GLY A 303 -4.28 16.62 12.12
CA GLY A 303 -4.47 16.53 13.58
C GLY A 303 -4.18 15.17 14.21
N VAL A 304 -3.77 14.16 13.45
CA VAL A 304 -3.30 12.88 14.00
C VAL A 304 -1.77 12.88 14.05
N PRO A 305 -1.16 12.84 15.24
CA PRO A 305 0.29 12.80 15.35
C PRO A 305 0.87 11.46 14.92
N ALA A 306 2.14 11.44 14.52
CA ALA A 306 2.87 10.22 14.29
C ALA A 306 3.07 9.41 15.59
N ASN A 307 3.44 8.12 15.45
CA ASN A 307 3.92 7.34 16.57
C ASN A 307 5.12 8.05 17.23
N ALA A 308 5.13 8.13 18.56
CA ALA A 308 6.14 8.88 19.32
C ALA A 308 7.59 8.39 19.11
N ALA A 309 7.77 7.16 18.64
CA ALA A 309 9.10 6.63 18.30
C ALA A 309 9.67 7.21 16.99
N LEU A 310 8.82 7.81 16.14
CA LEU A 310 9.20 8.28 14.81
C LEU A 310 9.69 9.75 14.86
N VAL A 311 10.67 10.06 14.02
CA VAL A 311 11.06 11.44 13.76
C VAL A 311 9.91 12.15 13.02
N PRO A 312 9.46 13.34 13.44
CA PRO A 312 8.43 14.07 12.73
C PRO A 312 8.79 14.31 11.25
N LEU A 313 7.87 14.07 10.33
CA LEU A 313 8.13 14.31 8.89
C LEU A 313 8.47 15.78 8.59
N SER A 314 7.98 16.72 9.40
CA SER A 314 8.35 18.14 9.30
C SER A 314 9.83 18.40 9.45
N ASP A 315 10.51 17.60 10.27
CA ASP A 315 11.94 17.77 10.59
C ASP A 315 12.86 17.32 9.45
N LEU A 316 12.31 16.62 8.48
CA LEU A 316 13.08 16.16 7.32
C LEU A 316 13.27 17.26 6.27
N ASN A 317 12.40 18.30 6.27
CA ASN A 317 12.36 19.27 5.20
C ASN A 317 12.42 18.59 3.82
N ALA A 318 11.51 17.63 3.61
CA ALA A 318 11.50 16.75 2.46
C ALA A 318 11.14 17.50 1.18
N PRO A 319 11.67 17.09 0.02
CA PRO A 319 11.25 17.64 -1.27
C PRO A 319 9.79 17.29 -1.53
N HIS A 320 9.07 18.20 -2.16
CA HIS A 320 7.71 17.93 -2.61
C HIS A 320 7.76 17.19 -3.96
N VAL A 321 7.06 16.07 -4.02
CA VAL A 321 6.82 15.30 -5.25
C VAL A 321 5.31 15.06 -5.36
N ASP A 322 4.70 15.51 -6.45
CA ASP A 322 3.31 15.12 -6.74
C ASP A 322 3.28 13.61 -7.05
N PRO A 323 2.58 12.81 -6.24
CA PRO A 323 2.62 11.36 -6.39
C PRO A 323 2.01 10.87 -7.72
N SER A 324 1.18 11.65 -8.41
CA SER A 324 0.66 11.33 -9.75
C SER A 324 1.72 11.40 -10.85
N THR A 325 2.83 12.11 -10.60
CA THR A 325 3.93 12.23 -11.57
C THR A 325 4.91 11.05 -11.54
N LEU A 326 4.77 10.14 -10.57
CA LEU A 326 5.65 8.98 -10.44
C LEU A 326 5.40 7.98 -11.57
N ASP A 327 6.43 7.75 -12.40
CA ASP A 327 6.34 6.93 -13.60
C ASP A 327 6.99 5.57 -13.40
N ALA A 328 6.17 4.56 -13.04
CA ALA A 328 6.61 3.19 -12.81
C ALA A 328 7.22 2.56 -14.08
N GLN A 329 6.64 2.82 -15.27
CA GLN A 329 7.14 2.24 -16.51
C GLN A 329 8.53 2.80 -16.85
N LYS A 330 8.69 4.12 -16.79
CA LYS A 330 9.98 4.76 -17.05
C LYS A 330 11.06 4.30 -16.08
N VAL A 331 10.72 4.11 -14.80
CA VAL A 331 11.64 3.55 -13.80
C VAL A 331 12.06 2.13 -14.16
N THR A 332 11.11 1.28 -14.54
CA THR A 332 11.39 -0.10 -14.99
C THR A 332 12.34 -0.11 -16.17
N ASP A 333 12.09 0.74 -17.16
CA ASP A 333 12.94 0.86 -18.36
C ASP A 333 14.37 1.28 -18.01
N LEU A 334 14.53 2.29 -17.15
CA LEU A 334 15.83 2.80 -16.72
C LEU A 334 16.59 1.76 -15.87
N MET A 335 15.91 1.09 -14.96
CA MET A 335 16.53 0.06 -14.10
C MET A 335 16.92 -1.19 -14.90
N THR A 336 16.08 -1.61 -15.87
CA THR A 336 16.42 -2.70 -16.80
C THR A 336 17.63 -2.34 -17.64
N LYS A 337 17.68 -1.11 -18.20
CA LYS A 337 18.84 -0.62 -18.96
C LYS A 337 20.12 -0.59 -18.12
N ALA A 338 20.00 -0.30 -16.84
CA ALA A 338 21.12 -0.33 -15.89
C ALA A 338 21.51 -1.75 -15.45
N GLY A 339 20.73 -2.80 -15.81
CA GLY A 339 20.94 -4.19 -15.42
C GLY A 339 20.65 -4.45 -13.93
N LEU A 340 19.68 -3.74 -13.36
CA LEU A 340 19.24 -3.87 -11.98
C LEU A 340 17.94 -4.70 -11.86
N LEU A 341 17.21 -4.84 -12.95
CA LEU A 341 16.03 -5.70 -13.12
C LEU A 341 16.30 -6.75 -14.17
#